data_2ecb2b5e6546925c25bec06d0fd2cae2
#
_entry.id   2ecb2b5e6546925c25bec06d0fd2cae2
#
_cell.length_a   1.000
_cell.length_b   1.000
_cell.length_c   1.000
_cell.angle_alpha   90.00
_cell.angle_beta   90.00
_cell.angle_gamma   90.00
#
_symmetry.space_group_name_H-M   'P 1'
#
loop_
_entity.id
_entity.type
_entity.pdbx_description
1 polymer ?
#
loop_
_entity_poly.entity_id
_entity_poly.type
_entity_poly.pdbx_seq_one_letter_code
_entity_poly.pdbx_strand_id
1 'polypeptide(L)'
;MALYKRGRTWWIDFATPRGERVRRSAQTGDRTAAQELHDRLKAEAWRIQQLGGWPAYTWDDAGYRWLQETANKRTHGDDIAKLAWLQQFLRGRPLVEITREEIAAIGERKKAEASSATANRYLALVRAILRKAWLEWHWLDRAPKVKLYREPKRRVRWITPEYARALLAELPEHQRDITLFALATGLRQANVTQLGWQQVDLDRETCWVAGEEAKVGEDLHVSLNDIAQDVLRRLGGKHPVRVFTYKGRPITQVNTKAWRKALQRAGIANFRWHDLRHTWASWLVQHGTPLYDLQEVGGWKSSAMARRYAHLAPAQLARHAAVVDSLLATGLQCRLEDRGRKR
;
A
#
# COMPACT_ATOMS: atom_id res chain seq x y z
N MET A 1 -8.59 19.66 -48.87
CA MET A 1 -8.12 18.31 -49.32
C MET A 1 -8.21 17.39 -48.11
N ALA A 2 -8.90 16.28 -48.26
CA ALA A 2 -9.18 15.41 -47.09
C ALA A 2 -8.09 14.35 -46.80
N LEU A 3 -7.36 13.93 -47.85
CA LEU A 3 -6.30 12.92 -47.76
C LEU A 3 -5.11 13.29 -48.60
N TYR A 4 -3.90 13.07 -48.11
CA TYR A 4 -2.67 13.24 -48.87
C TYR A 4 -1.64 12.14 -48.47
N LYS A 5 -0.76 11.80 -49.41
CA LYS A 5 0.25 10.81 -49.22
C LYS A 5 1.56 11.43 -48.77
N ARG A 6 2.18 10.86 -47.71
CA ARG A 6 3.51 11.24 -47.23
C ARG A 6 4.36 9.99 -47.09
N GLY A 7 5.27 9.83 -48.05
CA GLY A 7 6.02 8.59 -48.14
C GLY A 7 5.13 7.40 -48.55
N ARG A 8 5.16 6.32 -47.78
CA ARG A 8 4.33 5.11 -48.01
C ARG A 8 2.99 5.15 -47.29
N THR A 9 2.68 6.22 -46.53
CA THR A 9 1.52 6.26 -45.63
C THR A 9 0.58 7.43 -46.00
N TRP A 10 -0.72 7.16 -45.95
CA TRP A 10 -1.75 8.17 -46.11
C TRP A 10 -1.94 8.98 -44.84
N TRP A 11 -2.20 10.26 -45.00
CA TRP A 11 -2.48 11.22 -43.94
C TRP A 11 -3.85 11.83 -44.12
N ILE A 12 -4.55 12.04 -43.00
CA ILE A 12 -5.88 12.65 -42.89
C ILE A 12 -5.70 14.10 -42.48
N ASP A 13 -6.38 14.99 -43.14
CA ASP A 13 -6.38 16.44 -42.83
C ASP A 13 -7.76 17.01 -43.12
N PHE A 14 -8.50 17.35 -42.06
CA PHE A 14 -9.80 18.04 -42.16
C PHE A 14 -10.01 19.00 -41.01
N ALA A 15 -10.89 19.99 -41.19
CA ALA A 15 -11.36 20.87 -40.12
C ALA A 15 -12.62 20.30 -39.46
N THR A 16 -12.66 20.26 -38.14
CA THR A 16 -13.88 19.98 -37.39
C THR A 16 -14.90 21.12 -37.61
N PRO A 17 -16.18 20.91 -37.36
CA PRO A 17 -17.15 21.99 -37.44
C PRO A 17 -16.88 23.15 -36.45
N ARG A 18 -16.06 22.95 -35.39
CA ARG A 18 -15.57 24.03 -34.49
C ARG A 18 -14.38 24.81 -35.05
N GLY A 19 -13.90 24.45 -36.26
CA GLY A 19 -12.71 25.06 -36.84
C GLY A 19 -11.38 24.45 -36.41
N GLU A 20 -11.38 23.46 -35.54
CA GLU A 20 -10.15 22.77 -35.15
C GLU A 20 -9.65 21.88 -36.29
N ARG A 21 -8.36 21.91 -36.56
CA ARG A 21 -7.74 21.14 -37.65
C ARG A 21 -7.25 19.80 -37.15
N VAL A 22 -7.83 18.70 -37.62
CA VAL A 22 -7.39 17.33 -37.36
C VAL A 22 -6.41 16.92 -38.44
N ARG A 23 -5.15 16.65 -38.06
CA ARG A 23 -4.09 16.19 -38.94
C ARG A 23 -3.36 15.02 -38.34
N ARG A 24 -3.52 13.83 -38.94
CA ARG A 24 -2.88 12.61 -38.42
C ARG A 24 -2.62 11.59 -39.51
N SER A 25 -1.66 10.68 -39.25
CA SER A 25 -1.38 9.53 -40.12
C SER A 25 -2.54 8.53 -40.06
N ALA A 26 -2.93 7.99 -41.21
CA ALA A 26 -3.89 6.89 -41.28
C ALA A 26 -3.23 5.52 -40.96
N GLN A 27 -1.91 5.48 -40.78
CA GLN A 27 -1.10 4.29 -40.52
C GLN A 27 -1.27 3.18 -41.56
N THR A 28 -1.71 3.51 -42.75
CA THR A 28 -1.91 2.58 -43.87
C THR A 28 -1.40 3.18 -45.15
N GLY A 29 -0.92 2.28 -46.06
CA GLY A 29 -0.59 2.61 -47.44
C GLY A 29 -1.79 2.47 -48.40
N ASP A 30 -2.90 1.88 -47.95
CA ASP A 30 -4.14 1.73 -48.68
C ASP A 30 -5.00 2.98 -48.62
N ARG A 31 -5.37 3.50 -49.79
CA ARG A 31 -6.19 4.69 -49.92
C ARG A 31 -7.63 4.49 -49.42
N THR A 32 -8.19 3.30 -49.69
CA THR A 32 -9.58 2.98 -49.30
C THR A 32 -9.74 2.93 -47.78
N ALA A 33 -8.83 2.23 -47.12
CA ALA A 33 -8.79 2.17 -45.66
C ALA A 33 -8.54 3.55 -45.01
N ALA A 34 -7.70 4.39 -45.66
CA ALA A 34 -7.48 5.76 -45.20
C ALA A 34 -8.72 6.65 -45.40
N GLN A 35 -9.47 6.47 -46.49
CA GLN A 35 -10.72 7.18 -46.74
C GLN A 35 -11.80 6.77 -45.71
N GLU A 36 -11.97 5.49 -45.44
CA GLU A 36 -12.91 5.01 -44.42
C GLU A 36 -12.60 5.59 -43.05
N LEU A 37 -11.33 5.61 -42.67
CA LEU A 37 -10.90 6.22 -41.42
C LEU A 37 -11.16 7.72 -41.38
N HIS A 38 -10.91 8.44 -42.48
CA HIS A 38 -11.22 9.87 -42.63
C HIS A 38 -12.70 10.12 -42.43
N ASP A 39 -13.58 9.40 -43.15
CA ASP A 39 -15.03 9.62 -43.12
C ASP A 39 -15.63 9.28 -41.76
N ARG A 40 -15.13 8.24 -41.10
CA ARG A 40 -15.47 7.90 -39.72
C ARG A 40 -15.11 9.03 -38.76
N LEU A 41 -13.86 9.55 -38.81
CA LEU A 41 -13.42 10.61 -37.92
C LEU A 41 -14.18 11.94 -38.17
N LYS A 42 -14.50 12.23 -39.42
CA LYS A 42 -15.28 13.42 -39.79
C LYS A 42 -16.73 13.30 -39.31
N ALA A 43 -17.35 12.15 -39.49
CA ALA A 43 -18.71 11.84 -38.97
C ALA A 43 -18.74 11.91 -37.44
N GLU A 44 -17.73 11.41 -36.78
CA GLU A 44 -17.60 11.45 -35.30
C GLU A 44 -17.46 12.91 -34.81
N ALA A 45 -16.60 13.75 -35.44
CA ALA A 45 -16.46 15.15 -35.10
C ALA A 45 -17.75 15.95 -35.31
N TRP A 46 -18.52 15.63 -36.38
CA TRP A 46 -19.82 16.21 -36.61
C TRP A 46 -20.85 15.78 -35.59
N ARG A 47 -20.89 14.48 -35.24
CA ARG A 47 -21.78 13.90 -34.24
C ARG A 47 -21.57 14.52 -32.85
N ILE A 48 -20.29 14.72 -32.46
CA ILE A 48 -19.92 15.36 -31.20
C ILE A 48 -20.48 16.79 -31.13
N GLN A 49 -20.40 17.52 -32.20
CA GLN A 49 -20.80 18.93 -32.22
C GLN A 49 -22.30 19.16 -32.39
N GLN A 50 -22.95 18.42 -33.29
CA GLN A 50 -24.35 18.64 -33.64
C GLN A 50 -25.33 17.86 -32.75
N LEU A 51 -24.93 16.71 -32.28
CA LEU A 51 -25.77 15.81 -31.46
C LEU A 51 -25.35 15.77 -29.98
N GLY A 52 -24.34 16.56 -29.56
CA GLY A 52 -23.83 16.56 -28.18
C GLY A 52 -23.16 15.25 -27.81
N GLY A 53 -22.74 14.44 -28.81
CA GLY A 53 -22.03 13.18 -28.57
C GLY A 53 -20.61 13.42 -28.06
N TRP A 54 -20.17 12.63 -27.11
CA TRP A 54 -18.77 12.60 -26.65
C TRP A 54 -17.91 11.84 -27.66
N PRO A 55 -16.60 12.21 -27.80
CA PRO A 55 -15.65 11.37 -28.51
C PRO A 55 -15.68 9.96 -27.90
N ALA A 56 -15.66 8.93 -28.74
CA ALA A 56 -15.66 7.56 -28.28
C ALA A 56 -14.27 7.16 -27.72
N TYR A 57 -13.90 7.76 -26.57
CA TYR A 57 -12.69 7.36 -25.87
C TYR A 57 -12.79 5.93 -25.39
N THR A 58 -11.71 5.17 -25.62
CA THR A 58 -11.63 3.77 -25.24
C THR A 58 -10.99 3.58 -23.87
N TRP A 59 -11.11 2.36 -23.32
CA TRP A 59 -10.35 1.95 -22.14
C TRP A 59 -8.83 2.09 -22.35
N ASP A 60 -8.34 1.83 -23.54
CA ASP A 60 -6.92 1.93 -23.86
C ASP A 60 -6.42 3.39 -23.80
N ASP A 61 -7.22 4.33 -24.32
CA ASP A 61 -6.92 5.75 -24.20
C ASP A 61 -6.87 6.20 -22.74
N ALA A 62 -7.83 5.74 -21.94
CA ALA A 62 -7.91 6.06 -20.52
C ALA A 62 -6.75 5.44 -19.72
N GLY A 63 -6.40 4.19 -20.01
CA GLY A 63 -5.26 3.50 -19.40
C GLY A 63 -3.93 4.18 -19.74
N TYR A 64 -3.75 4.57 -20.99
CA TYR A 64 -2.56 5.30 -21.43
C TYR A 64 -2.42 6.66 -20.72
N ARG A 65 -3.48 7.46 -20.71
CA ARG A 65 -3.48 8.76 -20.04
C ARG A 65 -3.26 8.63 -18.53
N TRP A 66 -3.88 7.62 -17.90
CA TRP A 66 -3.63 7.31 -16.49
C TRP A 66 -2.15 7.06 -16.21
N LEU A 67 -1.50 6.23 -17.02
CA LEU A 67 -0.09 5.92 -16.85
C LEU A 67 0.81 7.13 -17.03
N GLN A 68 0.50 8.02 -17.97
CA GLN A 68 1.25 9.27 -18.15
C GLN A 68 1.12 10.19 -16.93
N GLU A 69 -0.11 10.42 -16.45
CA GLU A 69 -0.37 11.31 -15.30
C GLU A 69 0.13 10.74 -13.97
N THR A 70 0.32 9.41 -13.87
CA THR A 70 0.78 8.74 -12.66
C THR A 70 2.21 8.19 -12.76
N ALA A 71 3.02 8.66 -13.71
CA ALA A 71 4.38 8.19 -13.94
C ALA A 71 5.25 8.27 -12.66
N ASN A 72 5.09 9.31 -11.86
CA ASN A 72 5.82 9.53 -10.61
C ASN A 72 5.27 8.74 -9.41
N LYS A 73 4.21 7.96 -9.58
CA LYS A 73 3.60 7.18 -8.52
C LYS A 73 4.48 5.99 -8.16
N ARG A 74 4.83 5.82 -6.89
CA ARG A 74 5.64 4.67 -6.40
C ARG A 74 5.08 3.31 -6.82
N THR A 75 3.76 3.19 -6.99
CA THR A 75 3.06 1.97 -7.42
C THR A 75 2.75 1.96 -8.93
N HIS A 76 3.46 2.77 -9.73
CA HIS A 76 3.25 2.85 -11.17
C HIS A 76 3.40 1.48 -11.87
N GLY A 77 4.44 0.72 -11.53
CA GLY A 77 4.64 -0.63 -12.04
C GLY A 77 3.50 -1.61 -11.70
N ASP A 78 2.92 -1.48 -10.51
CA ASP A 78 1.75 -2.28 -10.12
C ASP A 78 0.51 -1.92 -10.95
N ASP A 79 0.34 -0.64 -11.30
CA ASP A 79 -0.77 -0.19 -12.13
C ASP A 79 -0.60 -0.69 -13.57
N ILE A 80 0.63 -0.69 -14.13
CA ILE A 80 0.93 -1.30 -15.44
C ILE A 80 0.53 -2.78 -15.45
N ALA A 81 0.96 -3.55 -14.44
CA ALA A 81 0.64 -4.98 -14.35
C ALA A 81 -0.87 -5.24 -14.24
N LYS A 82 -1.60 -4.39 -13.48
CA LYS A 82 -3.07 -4.50 -13.37
C LYS A 82 -3.76 -4.15 -14.69
N LEU A 83 -3.32 -3.08 -15.36
CA LEU A 83 -3.87 -2.70 -16.67
C LEU A 83 -3.65 -3.80 -17.70
N ALA A 84 -2.45 -4.38 -17.75
CA ALA A 84 -2.15 -5.51 -18.65
C ALA A 84 -3.10 -6.69 -18.43
N TRP A 85 -3.43 -7.02 -17.17
CA TRP A 85 -4.43 -8.07 -16.89
C TRP A 85 -5.85 -7.64 -17.28
N LEU A 86 -6.23 -6.37 -17.11
CA LEU A 86 -7.55 -5.83 -17.46
C LEU A 86 -7.78 -5.78 -18.98
N GLN A 87 -6.71 -5.74 -19.79
CA GLN A 87 -6.78 -5.74 -21.26
C GLN A 87 -7.55 -6.94 -21.84
N GLN A 88 -7.54 -8.10 -21.20
CA GLN A 88 -8.27 -9.27 -21.66
C GLN A 88 -9.80 -9.08 -21.68
N PHE A 89 -10.32 -8.08 -20.94
CA PHE A 89 -11.74 -7.78 -20.82
C PHE A 89 -12.15 -6.44 -21.46
N LEU A 90 -11.26 -5.45 -21.38
CA LEU A 90 -11.63 -4.07 -21.68
C LEU A 90 -10.90 -3.49 -22.90
N ARG A 91 -10.01 -4.25 -23.54
CA ARG A 91 -9.25 -3.78 -24.71
C ARG A 91 -10.17 -3.25 -25.81
N GLY A 92 -9.93 -2.02 -26.27
CA GLY A 92 -10.70 -1.38 -27.34
C GLY A 92 -12.14 -1.02 -26.97
N ARG A 93 -12.60 -1.29 -25.74
CA ARG A 93 -13.97 -1.01 -25.31
C ARG A 93 -14.17 0.51 -25.16
N PRO A 94 -15.20 1.10 -25.79
CA PRO A 94 -15.59 2.48 -25.53
C PRO A 94 -15.97 2.66 -24.05
N LEU A 95 -15.48 3.74 -23.43
CA LEU A 95 -15.73 4.00 -22.00
C LEU A 95 -17.21 4.09 -21.66
N VAL A 96 -18.00 4.65 -22.57
CA VAL A 96 -19.47 4.80 -22.41
C VAL A 96 -20.24 3.47 -22.41
N GLU A 97 -19.65 2.41 -22.95
CA GLU A 97 -20.23 1.07 -23.00
C GLU A 97 -19.84 0.18 -21.82
N ILE A 98 -18.85 0.61 -21.01
CA ILE A 98 -18.40 -0.18 -19.84
C ILE A 98 -19.47 -0.09 -18.76
N THR A 99 -20.18 -1.21 -18.57
CA THR A 99 -21.26 -1.29 -17.62
C THR A 99 -20.81 -1.69 -16.21
N ARG A 100 -21.68 -1.44 -15.23
CA ARG A 100 -21.46 -1.89 -13.85
C ARG A 100 -21.42 -3.42 -13.75
N GLU A 101 -22.23 -4.11 -14.51
CA GLU A 101 -22.35 -5.57 -14.55
C GLU A 101 -21.07 -6.21 -15.11
N GLU A 102 -20.48 -5.63 -16.15
CA GLU A 102 -19.22 -6.04 -16.73
C GLU A 102 -18.07 -5.86 -15.72
N ILE A 103 -18.01 -4.72 -15.04
CA ILE A 103 -17.00 -4.46 -13.99
C ILE A 103 -17.17 -5.46 -12.83
N ALA A 104 -18.39 -5.79 -12.45
CA ALA A 104 -18.68 -6.79 -11.42
C ALA A 104 -18.19 -8.20 -11.84
N ALA A 105 -18.43 -8.60 -13.09
CA ALA A 105 -17.95 -9.88 -13.62
C ALA A 105 -16.40 -9.97 -13.63
N ILE A 106 -15.72 -8.89 -14.01
CA ILE A 106 -14.26 -8.77 -13.93
C ILE A 106 -13.78 -8.95 -12.48
N GLY A 107 -14.49 -8.32 -11.54
CA GLY A 107 -14.21 -8.45 -10.10
C GLY A 107 -14.36 -9.88 -9.59
N GLU A 108 -15.46 -10.59 -9.94
CA GLU A 108 -15.68 -11.99 -9.54
C GLU A 108 -14.59 -12.91 -10.16
N ARG A 109 -14.22 -12.69 -11.40
CA ARG A 109 -13.13 -13.44 -12.03
C ARG A 109 -11.82 -13.27 -11.25
N LYS A 110 -11.44 -12.03 -10.90
CA LYS A 110 -10.19 -11.77 -10.15
C LYS A 110 -10.24 -12.31 -8.72
N LYS A 111 -11.41 -12.28 -8.10
CA LYS A 111 -11.62 -12.83 -6.76
C LYS A 111 -11.45 -14.36 -6.75
N ALA A 112 -11.96 -15.06 -7.77
CA ALA A 112 -11.79 -16.51 -7.92
C ALA A 112 -10.32 -16.91 -8.16
N GLU A 113 -9.57 -16.12 -8.94
CA GLU A 113 -8.14 -16.35 -9.21
C GLU A 113 -7.24 -16.10 -8.00
N ALA A 114 -7.63 -15.20 -7.08
CA ALA A 114 -6.75 -14.77 -6.00
C ALA A 114 -7.47 -14.57 -4.65
N SER A 115 -8.12 -13.41 -4.45
CA SER A 115 -8.85 -13.09 -3.21
C SER A 115 -9.70 -11.82 -3.38
N SER A 116 -10.68 -11.61 -2.49
CA SER A 116 -11.47 -10.37 -2.43
C SER A 116 -10.58 -9.12 -2.29
N ALA A 117 -9.52 -9.19 -1.48
CA ALA A 117 -8.59 -8.06 -1.30
C ALA A 117 -7.80 -7.75 -2.58
N THR A 118 -7.38 -8.77 -3.33
CA THR A 118 -6.71 -8.58 -4.62
C THR A 118 -7.69 -8.02 -5.64
N ALA A 119 -8.89 -8.60 -5.77
CA ALA A 119 -9.94 -8.09 -6.66
C ALA A 119 -10.26 -6.62 -6.38
N ASN A 120 -10.38 -6.22 -5.12
CA ASN A 120 -10.61 -4.84 -4.73
C ASN A 120 -9.51 -3.88 -5.23
N ARG A 121 -8.25 -4.30 -5.31
CA ARG A 121 -7.17 -3.46 -5.85
C ARG A 121 -7.33 -3.21 -7.36
N TYR A 122 -7.78 -4.22 -8.11
CA TYR A 122 -8.10 -4.06 -9.53
C TYR A 122 -9.33 -3.18 -9.73
N LEU A 123 -10.40 -3.46 -9.01
CA LEU A 123 -11.63 -2.65 -9.06
C LEU A 123 -11.40 -1.20 -8.62
N ALA A 124 -10.52 -0.96 -7.66
CA ALA A 124 -10.14 0.38 -7.24
C ALA A 124 -9.41 1.15 -8.35
N LEU A 125 -8.55 0.48 -9.13
CA LEU A 125 -7.90 1.08 -10.30
C LEU A 125 -8.93 1.42 -11.38
N VAL A 126 -9.80 0.47 -11.75
CA VAL A 126 -10.91 0.72 -12.71
C VAL A 126 -11.75 1.91 -12.26
N ARG A 127 -12.15 1.93 -11.00
CA ARG A 127 -12.92 3.04 -10.41
C ARG A 127 -12.19 4.38 -10.50
N ALA A 128 -10.88 4.39 -10.22
CA ALA A 128 -10.08 5.60 -10.24
C ALA A 128 -9.98 6.16 -11.66
N ILE A 129 -9.71 5.32 -12.65
CA ILE A 129 -9.61 5.72 -14.07
C ILE A 129 -10.96 6.25 -14.57
N LEU A 130 -12.06 5.50 -14.35
CA LEU A 130 -13.39 5.92 -14.80
C LEU A 130 -13.86 7.22 -14.11
N ARG A 131 -13.52 7.42 -12.84
CA ARG A 131 -13.81 8.68 -12.15
C ARG A 131 -13.00 9.84 -12.70
N LYS A 132 -11.75 9.65 -13.05
CA LYS A 132 -10.94 10.67 -13.73
C LYS A 132 -11.50 10.99 -15.11
N ALA A 133 -11.87 9.95 -15.86
CA ALA A 133 -12.51 10.12 -17.17
C ALA A 133 -13.80 10.94 -17.08
N TRP A 134 -14.55 10.80 -15.99
CA TRP A 134 -15.74 11.61 -15.75
C TRP A 134 -15.41 13.02 -15.24
N LEU A 135 -14.68 13.13 -14.14
CA LEU A 135 -14.55 14.39 -13.37
C LEU A 135 -13.46 15.33 -13.88
N GLU A 136 -12.35 14.78 -14.39
CA GLU A 136 -11.17 15.56 -14.76
C GLU A 136 -10.99 15.65 -16.28
N TRP A 137 -11.19 14.53 -16.99
CA TRP A 137 -10.98 14.49 -18.44
C TRP A 137 -12.23 14.86 -19.24
N HIS A 138 -13.39 14.83 -18.60
CA HIS A 138 -14.68 15.07 -19.25
C HIS A 138 -14.94 14.14 -20.46
N TRP A 139 -14.54 12.86 -20.34
CA TRP A 139 -14.73 11.84 -21.36
C TRP A 139 -15.99 10.99 -21.15
N LEU A 140 -16.62 11.17 -20.00
CA LEU A 140 -17.87 10.50 -19.59
C LEU A 140 -18.80 11.54 -18.94
N ASP A 141 -20.09 11.41 -19.16
CA ASP A 141 -21.10 12.16 -18.41
C ASP A 141 -21.21 11.65 -16.96
N ARG A 142 -21.03 10.36 -16.77
CA ARG A 142 -21.08 9.71 -15.46
C ARG A 142 -20.25 8.43 -15.45
N ALA A 143 -19.48 8.23 -14.38
CA ALA A 143 -18.78 6.97 -14.15
C ALA A 143 -19.72 5.90 -13.56
N PRO A 144 -19.66 4.64 -14.03
CA PRO A 144 -20.41 3.54 -13.44
C PRO A 144 -19.99 3.29 -11.99
N LYS A 145 -20.94 2.88 -11.14
CA LYS A 145 -20.69 2.59 -9.73
C LYS A 145 -19.93 1.28 -9.58
N VAL A 146 -18.69 1.35 -9.08
CA VAL A 146 -17.86 0.18 -8.79
C VAL A 146 -18.01 -0.22 -7.32
N LYS A 147 -18.62 -1.39 -7.07
CA LYS A 147 -18.79 -1.97 -5.73
C LYS A 147 -17.55 -2.79 -5.37
N LEU A 148 -16.95 -2.52 -4.20
CA LEU A 148 -15.88 -3.33 -3.65
C LEU A 148 -16.40 -4.44 -2.74
N TYR A 149 -15.66 -5.53 -2.64
CA TYR A 149 -15.97 -6.65 -1.74
C TYR A 149 -15.64 -6.28 -0.29
N ARG A 150 -16.40 -6.87 0.63
CA ARG A 150 -16.05 -6.81 2.05
C ARG A 150 -14.79 -7.66 2.29
N GLU A 151 -13.76 -7.04 2.83
CA GLU A 151 -12.54 -7.73 3.22
C GLU A 151 -12.66 -8.21 4.67
N PRO A 152 -12.28 -9.46 4.97
CA PRO A 152 -12.26 -9.94 6.34
C PRO A 152 -11.22 -9.14 7.14
N LYS A 153 -11.58 -8.69 8.34
CA LYS A 153 -10.63 -8.08 9.26
C LYS A 153 -9.62 -9.16 9.67
N ARG A 154 -8.36 -9.02 9.25
CA ARG A 154 -7.30 -9.92 9.68
C ARG A 154 -6.98 -9.63 11.14
N ARG A 155 -6.98 -10.67 11.98
CA ARG A 155 -6.47 -10.58 13.34
C ARG A 155 -4.98 -10.27 13.31
N VAL A 156 -4.53 -9.45 14.26
CA VAL A 156 -3.11 -9.21 14.49
C VAL A 156 -2.50 -10.54 14.94
N ARG A 157 -1.45 -10.99 14.25
CA ARG A 157 -0.71 -12.18 14.63
C ARG A 157 0.57 -11.77 15.31
N TRP A 158 0.83 -12.34 16.47
CA TRP A 158 2.04 -12.13 17.26
C TRP A 158 2.44 -13.44 17.94
N ILE A 159 3.67 -13.54 18.43
CA ILE A 159 4.22 -14.67 19.18
C ILE A 159 4.65 -14.22 20.58
N THR A 160 4.66 -15.16 21.53
CA THR A 160 5.14 -14.88 22.87
C THR A 160 6.67 -14.78 22.90
N PRO A 161 7.27 -14.22 23.98
CA PRO A 161 8.72 -14.17 24.14
C PRO A 161 9.39 -15.56 24.04
N GLU A 162 8.73 -16.63 24.54
CA GLU A 162 9.22 -18.02 24.47
C GLU A 162 9.35 -18.49 23.03
N TYR A 163 8.30 -18.30 22.23
CA TYR A 163 8.33 -18.61 20.79
C TYR A 163 9.33 -17.77 20.02
N ALA A 164 9.51 -16.50 20.39
CA ALA A 164 10.52 -15.65 19.77
C ALA A 164 11.94 -16.15 20.07
N ARG A 165 12.22 -16.57 21.32
CA ARG A 165 13.51 -17.18 21.70
C ARG A 165 13.74 -18.49 20.95
N ALA A 166 12.75 -19.37 20.88
CA ALA A 166 12.83 -20.60 20.11
C ALA A 166 13.13 -20.35 18.63
N LEU A 167 12.44 -19.39 18.00
CA LEU A 167 12.71 -19.00 16.61
C LEU A 167 14.14 -18.50 16.41
N LEU A 168 14.62 -17.62 17.30
CA LEU A 168 15.97 -17.07 17.21
C LEU A 168 17.06 -18.13 17.37
N ALA A 169 16.83 -19.15 18.21
CA ALA A 169 17.75 -20.27 18.38
C ALA A 169 17.90 -21.12 17.11
N GLU A 170 16.83 -21.23 16.33
CA GLU A 170 16.78 -22.04 15.10
C GLU A 170 17.27 -21.30 13.85
N LEU A 171 17.50 -19.99 13.94
CA LEU A 171 17.95 -19.17 12.81
C LEU A 171 19.47 -19.19 12.66
N PRO A 172 20.03 -19.26 11.44
CA PRO A 172 21.45 -19.00 11.22
C PRO A 172 21.80 -17.57 11.62
N GLU A 173 23.05 -17.33 12.05
CA GLU A 173 23.52 -16.08 12.66
C GLU A 173 23.05 -14.82 11.93
N HIS A 174 23.29 -14.72 10.61
CA HIS A 174 22.90 -13.56 9.82
C HIS A 174 21.39 -13.30 9.78
N GLN A 175 20.56 -14.36 9.90
CA GLN A 175 19.11 -14.19 9.98
C GLN A 175 18.63 -13.97 11.42
N ARG A 176 19.34 -14.49 12.39
CA ARG A 176 19.08 -14.23 13.81
C ARG A 176 19.28 -12.76 14.12
N ASP A 177 20.42 -12.17 13.71
CA ASP A 177 20.73 -10.76 13.99
C ASP A 177 19.69 -9.80 13.37
N ILE A 178 19.36 -9.97 12.09
CA ILE A 178 18.35 -9.13 11.44
C ILE A 178 16.94 -9.33 12.04
N THR A 179 16.60 -10.56 12.47
CA THR A 179 15.31 -10.86 13.12
C THR A 179 15.23 -10.23 14.50
N LEU A 180 16.32 -10.35 15.28
CA LEU A 180 16.42 -9.78 16.61
C LEU A 180 16.32 -8.25 16.58
N PHE A 181 17.01 -7.61 15.65
CA PHE A 181 16.91 -6.17 15.41
C PHE A 181 15.48 -5.75 15.00
N ALA A 182 14.83 -6.53 14.13
CA ALA A 182 13.44 -6.25 13.74
C ALA A 182 12.45 -6.38 14.91
N LEU A 183 12.67 -7.33 15.82
CA LEU A 183 11.89 -7.47 17.05
C LEU A 183 12.17 -6.36 18.05
N ALA A 184 13.42 -5.89 18.15
CA ALA A 184 13.82 -4.85 19.09
C ALA A 184 13.32 -3.46 18.69
N THR A 185 13.23 -3.18 17.37
CA THR A 185 12.90 -1.85 16.85
C THR A 185 11.51 -1.73 16.24
N GLY A 186 10.86 -2.83 15.91
CA GLY A 186 9.58 -2.85 15.23
C GLY A 186 9.60 -2.27 13.81
N LEU A 187 10.75 -2.01 13.21
CA LEU A 187 10.89 -1.44 11.87
C LEU A 187 10.26 -2.34 10.79
N ARG A 188 9.82 -1.72 9.69
CA ARG A 188 9.32 -2.47 8.52
C ARG A 188 10.47 -3.23 7.85
N GLN A 189 10.14 -4.35 7.20
CA GLN A 189 11.12 -5.19 6.51
C GLN A 189 12.08 -4.39 5.62
N ALA A 190 11.54 -3.54 4.75
CA ALA A 190 12.35 -2.73 3.84
C ALA A 190 13.33 -1.83 4.62
N ASN A 191 12.87 -1.18 5.68
CA ASN A 191 13.70 -0.30 6.50
C ASN A 191 14.82 -1.06 7.21
N VAL A 192 14.56 -2.30 7.66
CA VAL A 192 15.59 -3.15 8.26
C VAL A 192 16.60 -3.64 7.21
N THR A 193 16.11 -4.19 6.10
CA THR A 193 16.99 -4.76 5.06
C THR A 193 17.83 -3.71 4.33
N GLN A 194 17.34 -2.47 4.26
CA GLN A 194 18.00 -1.35 3.58
C GLN A 194 18.76 -0.44 4.53
N LEU A 195 18.80 -0.73 5.83
CA LEU A 195 19.49 0.09 6.82
C LEU A 195 20.98 0.23 6.48
N GLY A 196 21.42 1.48 6.33
CA GLY A 196 22.83 1.83 6.12
C GLY A 196 23.49 2.33 7.38
N TRP A 197 24.82 2.19 7.49
CA TRP A 197 25.57 2.68 8.64
C TRP A 197 25.44 4.19 8.82
N GLN A 198 25.30 4.96 7.74
CA GLN A 198 25.04 6.40 7.79
C GLN A 198 23.72 6.78 8.49
N GLN A 199 22.82 5.83 8.67
CA GLN A 199 21.53 5.99 9.33
C GLN A 199 21.56 5.53 10.81
N VAL A 200 22.74 5.18 11.33
CA VAL A 200 22.93 4.67 12.71
C VAL A 200 23.84 5.60 13.48
N ASP A 201 23.38 6.05 14.63
CA ASP A 201 24.17 6.81 15.61
C ASP A 201 24.16 6.02 16.93
N LEU A 202 25.26 5.29 17.19
CA LEU A 202 25.39 4.47 18.40
C LEU A 202 25.66 5.31 19.64
N ASP A 203 26.24 6.51 19.50
CA ASP A 203 26.53 7.38 20.64
C ASP A 203 25.24 8.02 21.17
N ARG A 204 24.33 8.34 20.26
CA ARG A 204 22.99 8.84 20.59
C ARG A 204 21.94 7.76 20.76
N GLU A 205 22.31 6.51 20.59
CA GLU A 205 21.43 5.34 20.67
C GLU A 205 20.20 5.45 19.76
N THR A 206 20.41 5.95 18.53
CA THR A 206 19.33 6.16 17.56
C THR A 206 19.69 5.63 16.18
N CYS A 207 18.64 5.32 15.43
CA CYS A 207 18.75 5.22 13.98
C CYS A 207 17.59 5.95 13.31
N TRP A 208 17.73 6.30 12.04
CA TRP A 208 16.64 6.95 11.31
C TRP A 208 16.39 6.28 9.95
N VAL A 209 15.17 6.40 9.50
CA VAL A 209 14.74 5.96 8.17
C VAL A 209 14.30 7.21 7.43
N ALA A 210 14.96 7.51 6.32
CA ALA A 210 14.65 8.69 5.52
C ALA A 210 13.20 8.69 5.04
N GLY A 211 12.58 9.88 4.95
CA GLY A 211 11.18 10.06 4.58
C GLY A 211 10.83 9.46 3.22
N GLU A 212 11.76 9.48 2.27
CA GLU A 212 11.61 8.82 0.96
C GLU A 212 11.51 7.28 1.08
N GLU A 213 12.22 6.69 2.05
CA GLU A 213 12.19 5.26 2.38
C GLU A 213 11.06 4.95 3.37
N ALA A 214 10.68 5.91 4.20
CA ALA A 214 9.55 5.81 5.10
C ALA A 214 8.24 5.94 4.33
N LYS A 215 7.31 5.01 4.59
CA LYS A 215 5.97 5.04 3.97
C LYS A 215 5.17 6.32 4.29
N VAL A 216 5.71 7.15 5.17
CA VAL A 216 5.10 8.36 5.74
C VAL A 216 5.57 9.64 5.03
N GLY A 217 6.71 9.63 4.33
CA GLY A 217 7.28 10.82 3.69
C GLY A 217 7.99 11.77 4.66
N GLU A 218 8.12 11.41 5.93
CA GLU A 218 8.87 12.12 6.97
C GLU A 218 9.90 11.16 7.57
N ASP A 219 11.02 11.68 8.05
CA ASP A 219 12.04 10.88 8.68
C ASP A 219 11.50 10.22 9.94
N LEU A 220 11.74 8.93 10.08
CA LEU A 220 11.37 8.16 11.26
C LEU A 220 12.61 7.95 12.13
N HIS A 221 12.66 8.62 13.26
CA HIS A 221 13.68 8.39 14.28
C HIS A 221 13.26 7.24 15.20
N VAL A 222 14.19 6.33 15.45
CA VAL A 222 13.98 5.13 16.26
C VAL A 222 15.05 5.05 17.33
N SER A 223 14.62 5.04 18.59
CA SER A 223 15.53 4.78 19.73
C SER A 223 15.96 3.31 19.72
N LEU A 224 17.26 3.09 19.93
CA LEU A 224 17.86 1.77 19.96
C LEU A 224 17.99 1.31 21.41
N ASN A 225 17.27 0.25 21.76
CA ASN A 225 17.48 -0.44 23.04
C ASN A 225 18.78 -1.26 23.01
N ASP A 226 19.22 -1.73 24.16
CA ASP A 226 20.46 -2.49 24.33
C ASP A 226 20.61 -3.66 23.34
N ILE A 227 19.50 -4.40 23.12
CA ILE A 227 19.48 -5.52 22.17
C ILE A 227 19.78 -5.06 20.74
N ALA A 228 19.17 -3.94 20.30
CA ALA A 228 19.41 -3.40 18.97
C ALA A 228 20.85 -2.89 18.83
N GLN A 229 21.37 -2.19 19.84
CA GLN A 229 22.75 -1.71 19.88
C GLN A 229 23.76 -2.88 19.83
N ASP A 230 23.55 -3.95 20.61
CA ASP A 230 24.42 -5.12 20.62
C ASP A 230 24.46 -5.82 19.25
N VAL A 231 23.31 -5.90 18.56
CA VAL A 231 23.28 -6.41 17.19
C VAL A 231 24.12 -5.53 16.28
N LEU A 232 23.98 -4.21 16.37
CA LEU A 232 24.72 -3.26 15.51
C LEU A 232 26.23 -3.29 15.81
N ARG A 233 26.63 -3.33 17.08
CA ARG A 233 28.05 -3.46 17.47
C ARG A 233 28.69 -4.72 16.91
N ARG A 234 28.00 -5.89 16.97
CA ARG A 234 28.49 -7.15 16.38
C ARG A 234 28.62 -7.13 14.88
N LEU A 235 27.83 -6.33 14.19
CA LEU A 235 27.84 -6.20 12.74
C LEU A 235 28.79 -5.10 12.23
N GLY A 236 29.28 -4.24 13.11
CA GLY A 236 30.25 -3.18 12.79
C GLY A 236 31.46 -3.71 12.02
N GLY A 237 31.86 -3.01 10.97
CA GLY A 237 33.00 -3.38 10.13
C GLY A 237 32.78 -4.51 9.12
N LYS A 238 31.65 -5.25 9.16
CA LYS A 238 31.40 -6.36 8.23
C LYS A 238 31.09 -5.89 6.79
N HIS A 239 30.61 -4.67 6.63
CA HIS A 239 30.35 -4.09 5.31
C HIS A 239 30.35 -2.54 5.38
N PRO A 240 30.92 -1.83 4.38
CA PRO A 240 31.12 -0.38 4.49
C PRO A 240 29.81 0.45 4.43
N VAL A 241 28.76 -0.05 3.83
CA VAL A 241 27.54 0.72 3.58
C VAL A 241 26.32 0.15 4.31
N ARG A 242 26.08 -1.16 4.21
CA ARG A 242 24.86 -1.81 4.71
C ARG A 242 25.11 -2.52 6.03
N VAL A 243 24.16 -2.39 6.96
CA VAL A 243 24.21 -3.06 8.26
C VAL A 243 24.03 -4.58 8.12
N PHE A 244 22.97 -5.01 7.43
CA PHE A 244 22.62 -6.42 7.33
C PHE A 244 23.09 -7.02 6.01
N THR A 245 24.09 -7.91 6.11
CA THR A 245 24.71 -8.56 4.96
C THR A 245 24.89 -10.05 5.18
N TYR A 246 25.01 -10.79 4.09
CA TYR A 246 25.37 -12.21 4.10
C TYR A 246 26.39 -12.49 2.99
N LYS A 247 27.54 -13.06 3.34
CA LYS A 247 28.67 -13.31 2.42
C LYS A 247 29.08 -12.05 1.64
N GLY A 248 29.17 -10.91 2.33
CA GLY A 248 29.56 -9.64 1.74
C GLY A 248 28.50 -8.96 0.85
N ARG A 249 27.28 -9.50 0.77
CA ARG A 249 26.18 -8.93 -0.02
C ARG A 249 25.02 -8.48 0.87
N PRO A 250 24.37 -7.35 0.58
CA PRO A 250 23.20 -6.90 1.32
C PRO A 250 22.07 -7.94 1.33
N ILE A 251 21.44 -8.12 2.49
CA ILE A 251 20.26 -8.97 2.63
C ILE A 251 19.06 -8.22 2.08
N THR A 252 18.49 -8.70 0.98
CA THR A 252 17.29 -8.12 0.35
C THR A 252 16.04 -8.96 0.64
N GLN A 253 16.22 -10.24 0.95
CA GLN A 253 15.14 -11.18 1.22
C GLN A 253 15.30 -11.86 2.57
N VAL A 254 14.24 -11.88 3.35
CA VAL A 254 14.19 -12.47 4.71
C VAL A 254 13.29 -13.71 4.78
N ASN A 255 12.30 -13.87 3.90
CA ASN A 255 11.43 -15.06 3.81
C ASN A 255 12.12 -16.22 3.08
N THR A 256 13.31 -16.58 3.53
CA THR A 256 14.15 -17.63 2.92
C THR A 256 13.67 -19.04 3.28
N LYS A 257 14.30 -20.06 2.67
CA LYS A 257 14.10 -21.46 3.05
C LYS A 257 14.52 -21.69 4.52
N ALA A 258 15.61 -21.02 4.97
CA ALA A 258 16.08 -21.10 6.34
C ALA A 258 15.06 -20.53 7.34
N TRP A 259 14.47 -19.36 7.05
CA TRP A 259 13.38 -18.78 7.83
C TRP A 259 12.20 -19.74 7.99
N ARG A 260 11.72 -20.32 6.89
CA ARG A 260 10.58 -21.26 6.92
C ARG A 260 10.88 -22.52 7.73
N LYS A 261 12.11 -23.07 7.59
CA LYS A 261 12.54 -24.21 8.39
C LYS A 261 12.68 -23.88 9.87
N ALA A 262 13.18 -22.69 10.21
CA ALA A 262 13.29 -22.25 11.60
C ALA A 262 11.90 -22.11 12.26
N LEU A 263 10.93 -21.51 11.56
CA LEU A 263 9.54 -21.45 12.04
C LEU A 263 8.96 -22.84 12.30
N GLN A 264 9.20 -23.79 11.39
CA GLN A 264 8.72 -25.17 11.53
C GLN A 264 9.35 -25.86 12.76
N ARG A 265 10.68 -25.74 12.96
CA ARG A 265 11.38 -26.31 14.11
C ARG A 265 10.98 -25.66 15.43
N ALA A 266 10.71 -24.35 15.42
CA ALA A 266 10.19 -23.62 16.57
C ALA A 266 8.69 -23.86 16.84
N GLY A 267 8.00 -24.70 16.06
CA GLY A 267 6.57 -24.99 16.23
C GLY A 267 5.65 -23.80 15.87
N ILE A 268 6.12 -22.85 15.07
CA ILE A 268 5.39 -21.62 14.75
C ILE A 268 4.74 -21.76 13.36
N ALA A 269 3.41 -21.88 13.33
CA ALA A 269 2.65 -21.96 12.09
C ALA A 269 2.11 -20.59 11.65
N ASN A 270 1.96 -20.37 10.33
CA ASN A 270 1.32 -19.18 9.74
C ASN A 270 1.90 -17.83 10.21
N PHE A 271 3.22 -17.72 10.39
CA PHE A 271 3.91 -16.52 10.82
C PHE A 271 4.77 -15.96 9.69
N ARG A 272 4.62 -14.69 9.40
CA ARG A 272 5.32 -13.98 8.33
C ARG A 272 6.35 -13.04 8.94
N TRP A 273 7.35 -12.63 8.17
CA TRP A 273 8.30 -11.62 8.63
C TRP A 273 7.64 -10.34 9.16
N HIS A 274 6.60 -9.85 8.49
CA HIS A 274 5.90 -8.64 8.95
C HIS A 274 5.21 -8.81 10.31
N ASP A 275 4.95 -10.04 10.73
CA ASP A 275 4.34 -10.33 12.03
C ASP A 275 5.33 -10.11 13.19
N LEU A 276 6.67 -9.98 12.93
CA LEU A 276 7.65 -9.50 13.92
C LEU A 276 7.30 -8.10 14.42
N ARG A 277 6.94 -7.19 13.51
CA ARG A 277 6.49 -5.85 13.87
C ARG A 277 5.15 -5.88 14.61
N HIS A 278 4.25 -6.80 14.25
CA HIS A 278 3.04 -7.02 15.02
C HIS A 278 3.35 -7.55 16.42
N THR A 279 4.33 -8.43 16.56
CA THR A 279 4.82 -8.96 17.84
C THR A 279 5.38 -7.85 18.71
N TRP A 280 6.31 -7.04 18.19
CA TRP A 280 6.86 -5.87 18.87
C TRP A 280 5.76 -4.93 19.40
N ALA A 281 4.81 -4.53 18.54
CA ALA A 281 3.72 -3.66 18.95
C ALA A 281 2.80 -4.29 19.99
N SER A 282 2.53 -5.60 19.87
CA SER A 282 1.73 -6.35 20.83
C SER A 282 2.40 -6.40 22.21
N TRP A 283 3.71 -6.67 22.26
CA TRP A 283 4.47 -6.67 23.49
C TRP A 283 4.45 -5.30 24.20
N LEU A 284 4.70 -4.22 23.45
CA LEU A 284 4.64 -2.86 24.02
C LEU A 284 3.27 -2.57 24.65
N VAL A 285 2.18 -2.86 23.94
CA VAL A 285 0.83 -2.63 24.47
C VAL A 285 0.52 -3.51 25.68
N GLN A 286 0.92 -4.77 25.67
CA GLN A 286 0.75 -5.68 26.82
C GLN A 286 1.53 -5.22 28.05
N HIS A 287 2.67 -4.52 27.86
CA HIS A 287 3.50 -3.98 28.93
C HIS A 287 3.18 -2.53 29.30
N GLY A 288 2.13 -1.97 28.77
CA GLY A 288 1.65 -0.71 29.26
C GLY A 288 1.86 0.51 28.37
N THR A 289 2.48 0.37 27.22
CA THR A 289 2.68 1.50 26.32
C THR A 289 1.34 2.06 25.83
N PRO A 290 1.07 3.36 26.03
CA PRO A 290 -0.11 4.02 25.52
C PRO A 290 -0.19 3.93 23.99
N LEU A 291 -1.41 3.86 23.45
CA LEU A 291 -1.59 3.74 21.99
C LEU A 291 -1.08 4.97 21.22
N TYR A 292 -1.04 6.14 21.86
CA TYR A 292 -0.46 7.34 21.27
C TYR A 292 1.06 7.17 21.11
N ASP A 293 1.76 6.81 22.18
CA ASP A 293 3.20 6.59 22.15
C ASP A 293 3.57 5.46 21.18
N LEU A 294 2.77 4.38 21.16
CA LEU A 294 2.93 3.32 20.19
C LEU A 294 2.80 3.81 18.75
N GLN A 295 1.90 4.76 18.47
CA GLN A 295 1.74 5.38 17.16
C GLN A 295 3.02 6.11 16.75
N GLU A 296 3.57 6.92 17.64
CA GLU A 296 4.77 7.72 17.41
C GLU A 296 6.00 6.82 17.17
N VAL A 297 6.34 5.95 18.14
CA VAL A 297 7.51 5.05 17.98
C VAL A 297 7.35 4.06 16.84
N GLY A 298 6.12 3.73 16.46
CA GLY A 298 5.81 2.90 15.31
C GLY A 298 5.85 3.64 13.97
N GLY A 299 5.90 4.97 13.95
CA GLY A 299 5.83 5.77 12.73
C GLY A 299 4.55 5.49 11.93
N TRP A 300 3.38 5.53 12.58
CA TRP A 300 2.08 5.36 11.92
C TRP A 300 1.36 6.69 11.75
N LYS A 301 1.00 7.06 10.51
CA LYS A 301 0.23 8.28 10.22
C LYS A 301 -1.15 8.35 10.88
N SER A 302 -1.73 7.21 11.22
CA SER A 302 -3.12 7.13 11.67
C SER A 302 -3.24 6.32 12.94
N SER A 303 -3.97 6.86 13.92
CA SER A 303 -4.34 6.17 15.16
C SER A 303 -5.09 4.85 14.90
N ALA A 304 -5.77 4.71 13.77
CA ALA A 304 -6.43 3.46 13.39
C ALA A 304 -5.45 2.29 13.27
N MET A 305 -4.16 2.55 12.99
CA MET A 305 -3.12 1.51 12.94
C MET A 305 -2.74 1.04 14.34
N ALA A 306 -2.56 1.94 15.30
CA ALA A 306 -2.27 1.60 16.69
C ALA A 306 -3.49 0.95 17.38
N ARG A 307 -4.71 1.43 17.10
CA ARG A 307 -5.97 0.85 17.64
C ARG A 307 -6.15 -0.62 17.34
N ARG A 308 -5.47 -1.17 16.33
CA ARG A 308 -5.49 -2.61 16.03
C ARG A 308 -4.96 -3.45 17.17
N TYR A 309 -4.17 -2.89 18.06
CA TYR A 309 -3.56 -3.56 19.22
C TYR A 309 -4.30 -3.28 20.53
N ALA A 310 -5.27 -2.38 20.56
CA ALA A 310 -5.97 -1.94 21.77
C ALA A 310 -6.60 -3.11 22.58
N HIS A 311 -7.06 -4.16 21.87
CA HIS A 311 -7.64 -5.34 22.50
C HIS A 311 -6.63 -6.21 23.29
N LEU A 312 -5.34 -5.90 23.19
CA LEU A 312 -4.26 -6.62 23.89
C LEU A 312 -3.88 -5.98 25.22
N ALA A 313 -4.57 -4.91 25.64
CA ALA A 313 -4.32 -4.16 26.89
C ALA A 313 -5.45 -4.28 27.95
N PRO A 314 -6.03 -5.45 28.23
CA PRO A 314 -7.16 -5.53 29.18
C PRO A 314 -6.78 -5.14 30.61
N ALA A 315 -5.55 -5.46 31.05
CA ALA A 315 -5.07 -5.11 32.40
C ALA A 315 -4.91 -3.59 32.59
N GLN A 316 -4.62 -2.81 31.54
CA GLN A 316 -4.57 -1.35 31.63
C GLN A 316 -5.96 -0.75 31.76
N LEU A 317 -6.91 -1.24 30.98
CA LEU A 317 -8.31 -0.79 31.06
C LEU A 317 -8.87 -1.05 32.46
N ALA A 318 -8.57 -2.18 33.07
CA ALA A 318 -8.94 -2.47 34.44
C ALA A 318 -8.31 -1.50 35.46
N ARG A 319 -7.01 -1.17 35.31
CA ARG A 319 -6.34 -0.17 36.19
C ARG A 319 -6.95 1.22 36.02
N HIS A 320 -7.29 1.63 34.82
CA HIS A 320 -7.94 2.92 34.58
C HIS A 320 -9.35 2.94 35.18
N ALA A 321 -10.10 1.85 35.10
CA ALA A 321 -11.40 1.74 35.78
C ALA A 321 -11.26 1.85 37.33
N ALA A 322 -10.25 1.21 37.92
CA ALA A 322 -9.98 1.24 39.34
C ALA A 322 -9.60 2.65 39.90
N VAL A 323 -9.18 3.58 39.03
CA VAL A 323 -8.95 4.98 39.43
C VAL A 323 -10.23 5.61 40.00
N VAL A 324 -11.38 5.33 39.40
CA VAL A 324 -12.67 5.85 39.88
C VAL A 324 -12.99 5.31 41.27
N ASP A 325 -12.71 4.02 41.50
CA ASP A 325 -12.92 3.40 42.82
C ASP A 325 -12.07 4.09 43.90
N SER A 326 -10.80 4.37 43.61
CA SER A 326 -9.91 5.05 44.57
C SER A 326 -10.37 6.47 44.88
N LEU A 327 -10.84 7.23 43.89
CA LEU A 327 -11.32 8.59 44.04
C LEU A 327 -12.63 8.65 44.88
N LEU A 328 -13.53 7.70 44.63
CA LEU A 328 -14.80 7.64 45.37
C LEU A 328 -14.65 7.06 46.75
N ALA A 329 -13.77 6.08 46.97
CA ALA A 329 -13.47 5.51 48.28
C ALA A 329 -12.95 6.58 49.27
N THR A 330 -12.02 7.44 48.83
CA THR A 330 -11.48 8.55 49.66
C THR A 330 -12.56 9.53 50.04
N GLY A 331 -13.49 9.86 49.14
CA GLY A 331 -14.60 10.77 49.42
C GLY A 331 -15.72 10.17 50.32
N LEU A 332 -15.92 8.85 50.26
CA LEU A 332 -16.90 8.15 51.10
C LEU A 332 -16.41 7.94 52.54
N GLN A 333 -15.12 7.63 52.74
CA GLN A 333 -14.53 7.52 54.08
C GLN A 333 -14.61 8.83 54.85
N CYS A 334 -14.24 9.97 54.25
CA CYS A 334 -14.40 11.29 54.87
C CYS A 334 -15.85 11.60 55.30
N ARG A 335 -16.85 11.21 54.55
CA ARG A 335 -18.27 11.45 54.88
C ARG A 335 -18.79 10.51 55.98
N LEU A 336 -18.27 9.32 56.12
CA LEU A 336 -18.65 8.38 57.16
C LEU A 336 -18.01 8.74 58.51
N GLU A 337 -16.78 9.25 58.52
CA GLU A 337 -16.11 9.77 59.72
C GLU A 337 -16.76 11.05 60.27
N ASP A 338 -17.21 11.95 59.40
CA ASP A 338 -17.94 13.16 59.78
C ASP A 338 -19.34 12.87 60.37
N ARG A 339 -20.00 11.79 59.90
CA ARG A 339 -21.29 11.37 60.50
C ARG A 339 -21.14 10.62 61.83
N GLY A 340 -19.98 9.98 62.06
CA GLY A 340 -19.67 9.31 63.31
C GLY A 340 -19.30 10.26 64.44
N ARG A 341 -18.85 11.51 64.18
CA ARG A 341 -18.50 12.52 65.14
C ARG A 341 -19.67 13.43 65.59
N LYS A 342 -20.85 13.30 64.97
CA LYS A 342 -22.05 14.07 65.25
C LYS A 342 -23.14 13.26 65.94
N ARG A 343 -22.80 12.17 66.60
CA ARG A 343 -23.71 11.46 67.52
C ARG A 343 -23.16 11.43 68.92
#